data_5da6e421c349ee56a5cf2ca1f12377b9
#
_entry.id   5da6e421c349ee56a5cf2ca1f12377b9
#
_cell.length_a   1.000
_cell.length_b   1.000
_cell.length_c   1.000
_cell.angle_alpha   90.00
_cell.angle_beta   90.00
_cell.angle_gamma   90.00
#
_symmetry.space_group_name_H-M   'P 1'
#
loop_
_entity.id
_entity.type
_entity.pdbx_description
1 polymer ?
#
loop_
_entity_poly.entity_id
_entity_poly.type
_entity_poly.pdbx_seq_one_letter_code
_entity_poly.pdbx_strand_id
1 'polypeptide(L)'
;MPAGRDPSGEPAYDALVIGAGPAGLTAALYLARYRRRTLVLHDGRSRALGAPMAWNVPGFPDGISGADLVARLTDQAGRYGAEIELARVDCLSAGAGGTPFAARLEDGRHLSARGLILATGVITNEAVLASGDHDAAVRSGALRYCPICDGFEHRGRKIAVLGLDLHGAAEAMFLRQYTDDVTLIPKWQVELTPAQRAELAASDVRVEERRLLRLAHRDGRIAVQLEGADEPLLFDTLYPALGSEPRSELLAGLGLQGDANRCLPADAFAEPLMPGVYGAGDVLAGLDQISTATGHGAAAATRLHNWLRRVEGHVMADQH
;
A
#
# COMPACT_ATOMS: atom_id res chain seq x y z
N MET A 1 -13.47 24.81 24.06
CA MET A 1 -14.26 24.66 22.83
C MET A 1 -13.87 23.32 22.26
N PRO A 2 -14.78 22.38 21.93
CA PRO A 2 -14.39 21.19 21.20
C PRO A 2 -13.83 21.64 19.84
N ALA A 3 -12.54 21.41 19.62
CA ALA A 3 -11.85 21.72 18.38
C ALA A 3 -12.49 20.92 17.23
N GLY A 4 -12.80 21.56 16.11
CA GLY A 4 -13.24 20.88 14.89
C GLY A 4 -14.70 21.05 14.49
N ARG A 5 -15.43 21.99 15.07
CA ARG A 5 -16.72 22.43 14.55
C ARG A 5 -16.60 23.86 14.01
N ASP A 6 -17.24 24.07 12.86
CA ASP A 6 -17.53 25.40 12.34
C ASP A 6 -18.34 26.20 13.40
N PRO A 7 -18.30 27.56 13.43
CA PRO A 7 -19.14 28.40 14.27
C PRO A 7 -20.63 28.07 14.20
N SER A 8 -21.12 27.45 13.10
CA SER A 8 -22.51 26.97 12.94
C SER A 8 -22.81 25.68 13.71
N GLY A 9 -21.80 25.01 14.30
CA GLY A 9 -21.93 23.70 14.95
C GLY A 9 -21.89 22.50 14.02
N GLU A 10 -21.70 22.73 12.71
CA GLU A 10 -21.53 21.68 11.71
C GLU A 10 -20.12 21.07 11.73
N PRO A 11 -19.93 19.86 11.19
CA PRO A 11 -18.59 19.28 11.00
C PRO A 11 -17.69 20.19 10.17
N ALA A 12 -16.41 20.30 10.57
CA ALA A 12 -15.44 21.18 9.91
C ALA A 12 -15.19 20.79 8.44
N TYR A 13 -15.35 19.49 8.11
CA TYR A 13 -15.10 18.93 6.78
C TYR A 13 -16.27 18.08 6.28
N ASP A 14 -16.46 18.03 4.96
CA ASP A 14 -17.34 17.04 4.34
C ASP A 14 -16.69 15.65 4.39
N ALA A 15 -15.37 15.58 4.20
CA ALA A 15 -14.63 14.33 4.19
C ALA A 15 -13.25 14.46 4.85
N LEU A 16 -12.87 13.47 5.66
CA LEU A 16 -11.48 13.20 6.02
C LEU A 16 -10.99 12.01 5.21
N VAL A 17 -9.79 12.15 4.65
CA VAL A 17 -9.05 11.07 3.96
C VAL A 17 -7.83 10.72 4.81
N ILE A 18 -7.72 9.46 5.23
CA ILE A 18 -6.63 9.02 6.10
C ILE A 18 -5.59 8.28 5.27
N GLY A 19 -4.49 8.97 4.98
CA GLY A 19 -3.37 8.51 4.16
C GLY A 19 -3.19 9.33 2.88
N ALA A 20 -1.94 9.79 2.61
CA ALA A 20 -1.54 10.53 1.42
C ALA A 20 -0.70 9.67 0.44
N GLY A 21 -1.10 8.43 0.25
CA GLY A 21 -0.64 7.59 -0.86
C GLY A 21 -1.45 7.86 -2.14
N PRO A 22 -1.17 7.13 -3.23
CA PRO A 22 -1.87 7.29 -4.50
C PRO A 22 -3.40 7.20 -4.37
N ALA A 23 -3.92 6.29 -3.53
CA ALA A 23 -5.35 6.15 -3.26
C ALA A 23 -5.94 7.39 -2.60
N GLY A 24 -5.36 7.83 -1.47
CA GLY A 24 -5.90 8.95 -0.69
C GLY A 24 -5.79 10.28 -1.44
N LEU A 25 -4.68 10.54 -2.11
CA LEU A 25 -4.50 11.77 -2.89
C LEU A 25 -5.44 11.81 -4.11
N THR A 26 -5.69 10.66 -4.76
CA THR A 26 -6.69 10.59 -5.83
C THR A 26 -8.10 10.80 -5.27
N ALA A 27 -8.43 10.21 -4.13
CA ALA A 27 -9.71 10.46 -3.48
C ALA A 27 -9.91 11.94 -3.14
N ALA A 28 -8.89 12.58 -2.57
CA ALA A 28 -8.93 14.00 -2.24
C ALA A 28 -9.09 14.89 -3.48
N LEU A 29 -8.38 14.57 -4.58
CA LEU A 29 -8.55 15.24 -5.86
C LEU A 29 -10.01 15.21 -6.33
N TYR A 30 -10.63 14.02 -6.33
CA TYR A 30 -12.01 13.86 -6.79
C TYR A 30 -13.00 14.59 -5.88
N LEU A 31 -12.88 14.46 -4.55
CA LEU A 31 -13.72 15.15 -3.58
C LEU A 31 -13.62 16.68 -3.71
N ALA A 32 -12.40 17.22 -3.81
CA ALA A 32 -12.18 18.66 -4.00
C ALA A 32 -12.81 19.15 -5.31
N ARG A 33 -12.70 18.39 -6.42
CA ARG A 33 -13.35 18.70 -7.69
C ARG A 33 -14.88 18.63 -7.62
N TYR A 34 -15.43 17.81 -6.73
CA TYR A 34 -16.85 17.81 -6.37
C TYR A 34 -17.22 18.95 -5.42
N ARG A 35 -16.26 19.84 -5.10
CA ARG A 35 -16.42 20.98 -4.19
C ARG A 35 -16.76 20.58 -2.75
N ARG A 36 -16.25 19.41 -2.31
CA ARG A 36 -16.32 18.96 -0.93
C ARG A 36 -15.14 19.51 -0.13
N ARG A 37 -15.40 20.07 1.05
CA ARG A 37 -14.33 20.45 1.99
C ARG A 37 -13.62 19.19 2.45
N THR A 38 -12.40 19.01 1.98
CA THR A 38 -11.66 17.75 2.14
C THR A 38 -10.32 18.01 2.80
N LEU A 39 -10.03 17.27 3.87
CA LEU A 39 -8.72 17.24 4.52
C LEU A 39 -8.12 15.84 4.41
N VAL A 40 -6.89 15.76 3.94
CA VAL A 40 -6.04 14.57 3.97
C VAL A 40 -5.13 14.63 5.19
N LEU A 41 -5.16 13.59 6.02
CA LEU A 41 -4.25 13.44 7.18
C LEU A 41 -3.29 12.28 6.92
N HIS A 42 -2.00 12.50 7.11
CA HIS A 42 -0.99 11.46 6.86
C HIS A 42 0.22 11.58 7.79
N ASP A 43 0.95 10.48 7.94
CA ASP A 43 2.16 10.39 8.77
C ASP A 43 3.47 10.45 7.96
N GLY A 44 3.40 10.79 6.67
CA GLY A 44 4.57 10.89 5.77
C GLY A 44 5.08 9.55 5.24
N ARG A 45 4.47 8.41 5.58
CA ARG A 45 4.96 7.07 5.27
C ARG A 45 4.13 6.37 4.20
N SER A 46 3.99 6.97 3.03
CA SER A 46 3.39 6.29 1.89
C SER A 46 4.35 5.23 1.33
N ARG A 47 3.88 4.00 1.12
CA ARG A 47 4.63 2.91 0.48
C ARG A 47 5.18 3.32 -0.89
N ALA A 48 4.44 4.13 -1.64
CA ALA A 48 4.86 4.62 -2.95
C ALA A 48 6.16 5.42 -2.90
N LEU A 49 6.45 6.13 -1.80
CA LEU A 49 7.68 6.91 -1.64
C LEU A 49 8.95 6.04 -1.69
N GLY A 50 8.84 4.76 -1.31
CA GLY A 50 9.93 3.79 -1.36
C GLY A 50 10.24 3.24 -2.76
N ALA A 51 9.42 3.54 -3.78
CA ALA A 51 9.67 3.09 -5.15
C ALA A 51 10.65 4.03 -5.86
N PRO A 52 11.90 3.61 -6.16
CA PRO A 52 12.86 4.46 -6.87
C PRO A 52 12.37 4.82 -8.26
N MET A 53 11.71 3.88 -8.94
CA MET A 53 11.06 4.03 -10.24
C MET A 53 9.90 3.06 -10.34
N ALA A 54 8.75 3.52 -10.79
CA ALA A 54 7.60 2.72 -11.15
C ALA A 54 7.39 2.81 -12.66
N TRP A 55 7.54 1.68 -13.34
CA TRP A 55 7.48 1.59 -14.81
C TRP A 55 6.09 1.30 -15.34
N ASN A 56 5.23 0.76 -14.49
CA ASN A 56 3.88 0.29 -14.85
C ASN A 56 2.76 1.28 -14.47
N VAL A 57 3.08 2.56 -14.27
CA VAL A 57 2.09 3.61 -14.06
C VAL A 57 1.65 4.16 -15.42
N PRO A 58 0.38 3.98 -15.82
CA PRO A 58 -0.11 4.47 -17.10
C PRO A 58 0.06 5.98 -17.24
N GLY A 59 0.51 6.44 -18.43
CA GLY A 59 0.79 7.84 -18.70
C GLY A 59 2.23 8.29 -18.45
N PHE A 60 3.09 7.39 -17.92
CA PHE A 60 4.51 7.66 -17.69
C PHE A 60 5.38 6.63 -18.45
N PRO A 61 5.57 6.79 -19.77
CA PRO A 61 6.28 5.82 -20.60
C PRO A 61 7.76 5.63 -20.21
N ASP A 62 8.36 6.65 -19.62
CA ASP A 62 9.75 6.62 -19.12
C ASP A 62 9.82 6.27 -17.61
N GLY A 63 8.73 5.76 -17.03
CA GLY A 63 8.60 5.55 -15.61
C GLY A 63 8.44 6.86 -14.82
N ILE A 64 8.18 6.73 -13.54
CA ILE A 64 8.14 7.85 -12.59
C ILE A 64 8.62 7.38 -11.22
N SER A 65 9.40 8.19 -10.52
CA SER A 65 9.74 7.90 -9.13
C SER A 65 8.49 8.00 -8.24
N GLY A 66 8.44 7.17 -7.20
CA GLY A 66 7.32 7.25 -6.26
C GLY A 66 7.22 8.61 -5.57
N ALA A 67 8.36 9.25 -5.29
CA ALA A 67 8.42 10.59 -4.72
C ALA A 67 7.82 11.64 -5.67
N ASP A 68 8.20 11.63 -6.96
CA ASP A 68 7.63 12.55 -7.95
C ASP A 68 6.14 12.31 -8.18
N LEU A 69 5.72 11.04 -8.19
CA LEU A 69 4.32 10.71 -8.33
C LEU A 69 3.48 11.27 -7.17
N VAL A 70 3.91 11.02 -5.94
CA VAL A 70 3.21 11.53 -4.74
C VAL A 70 3.21 13.05 -4.73
N ALA A 71 4.33 13.71 -5.08
CA ALA A 71 4.40 15.16 -5.17
C ALA A 71 3.42 15.73 -6.20
N ARG A 72 3.33 15.13 -7.40
CA ARG A 72 2.39 15.55 -8.46
C ARG A 72 0.94 15.35 -8.04
N LEU A 73 0.60 14.24 -7.40
CA LEU A 73 -0.75 13.98 -6.88
C LEU A 73 -1.12 14.98 -5.77
N THR A 74 -0.18 15.30 -4.88
CA THR A 74 -0.35 16.30 -3.81
C THR A 74 -0.61 17.68 -4.39
N ASP A 75 0.24 18.14 -5.32
CA ASP A 75 0.06 19.41 -6.01
C ASP A 75 -1.30 19.47 -6.73
N GLN A 76 -1.65 18.40 -7.46
CA GLN A 76 -2.90 18.35 -8.21
C GLN A 76 -4.13 18.42 -7.29
N ALA A 77 -4.15 17.68 -6.18
CA ALA A 77 -5.26 17.74 -5.22
C ALA A 77 -5.37 19.13 -4.56
N GLY A 78 -4.23 19.70 -4.17
CA GLY A 78 -4.15 21.03 -3.56
C GLY A 78 -4.66 22.16 -4.46
N ARG A 79 -4.39 22.08 -5.78
CA ARG A 79 -4.90 23.06 -6.77
C ARG A 79 -6.42 23.15 -6.82
N TYR A 80 -7.13 22.09 -6.45
CA TYR A 80 -8.60 22.09 -6.38
C TYR A 80 -9.14 22.36 -4.98
N GLY A 81 -8.25 22.67 -4.00
CA GLY A 81 -8.64 23.08 -2.66
C GLY A 81 -8.72 21.94 -1.64
N ALA A 82 -8.15 20.75 -1.93
CA ALA A 82 -7.92 19.76 -0.89
C ALA A 82 -6.84 20.27 0.08
N GLU A 83 -7.13 20.25 1.38
CA GLU A 83 -6.15 20.49 2.42
C GLU A 83 -5.38 19.19 2.68
N ILE A 84 -4.04 19.25 2.81
CA ILE A 84 -3.19 18.08 3.03
C ILE A 84 -2.27 18.41 4.18
N GLU A 85 -2.36 17.63 5.25
CA GLU A 85 -1.67 17.91 6.51
C GLU A 85 -0.88 16.69 6.98
N LEU A 86 0.39 16.94 7.32
CA LEU A 86 1.25 15.96 8.00
C LEU A 86 0.83 15.89 9.48
N ALA A 87 -0.10 15.00 9.77
CA ALA A 87 -0.62 14.76 11.11
C ALA A 87 -1.10 13.31 11.23
N ARG A 88 -0.67 12.61 12.25
CA ARG A 88 -1.06 11.22 12.49
C ARG A 88 -2.36 11.15 13.25
N VAL A 89 -3.30 10.38 12.70
CA VAL A 89 -4.54 10.00 13.37
C VAL A 89 -4.27 8.79 14.26
N ASP A 90 -4.62 8.88 15.53
CA ASP A 90 -4.47 7.79 16.50
C ASP A 90 -5.81 7.09 16.82
N CYS A 91 -6.94 7.77 16.60
CA CYS A 91 -8.25 7.21 16.83
C CYS A 91 -9.31 7.83 15.93
N LEU A 92 -10.22 6.99 15.43
CA LEU A 92 -11.45 7.40 14.78
C LEU A 92 -12.65 7.01 15.64
N SER A 93 -13.71 7.78 15.60
CA SER A 93 -14.98 7.43 16.25
C SER A 93 -16.15 7.96 15.44
N ALA A 94 -17.30 7.28 15.56
CA ALA A 94 -18.56 7.74 15.01
C ALA A 94 -19.41 8.35 16.10
N GLY A 95 -20.14 9.44 15.78
CA GLY A 95 -21.12 10.05 16.67
C GLY A 95 -22.39 9.19 16.81
N ALA A 96 -23.29 9.61 17.68
CA ALA A 96 -24.59 8.97 17.83
C ALA A 96 -25.35 8.97 16.50
N GLY A 97 -25.81 7.80 16.06
CA GLY A 97 -26.43 7.64 14.73
C GLY A 97 -25.45 7.50 13.56
N GLY A 98 -24.12 7.33 13.84
CA GLY A 98 -23.10 7.07 12.82
C GLY A 98 -22.39 8.30 12.29
N THR A 99 -22.90 9.52 12.46
CA THR A 99 -22.29 10.79 12.02
C THR A 99 -22.53 11.91 13.02
N PRO A 100 -21.68 12.97 13.10
CA PRO A 100 -20.41 13.12 12.40
C PRO A 100 -19.34 12.14 12.90
N PHE A 101 -18.35 11.89 12.06
CA PHE A 101 -17.13 11.18 12.45
C PHE A 101 -16.17 12.14 13.13
N ALA A 102 -15.41 11.64 14.10
CA ALA A 102 -14.33 12.36 14.73
C ALA A 102 -12.99 11.64 14.57
N ALA A 103 -11.96 12.40 14.26
CA ALA A 103 -10.58 11.96 14.26
C ALA A 103 -9.82 12.66 15.39
N ARG A 104 -9.16 11.88 16.25
CA ARG A 104 -8.21 12.39 17.22
C ARG A 104 -6.81 12.24 16.63
N LEU A 105 -6.02 13.30 16.70
CA LEU A 105 -4.63 13.33 16.26
C LEU A 105 -3.68 13.05 17.44
N GLU A 106 -2.46 12.59 17.15
CA GLU A 106 -1.44 12.38 18.18
C GLU A 106 -1.08 13.64 18.98
N ASP A 107 -1.23 14.83 18.40
CA ASP A 107 -1.01 16.12 19.06
C ASP A 107 -2.18 16.56 19.96
N GLY A 108 -3.21 15.72 20.08
CA GLY A 108 -4.40 15.96 20.91
C GLY A 108 -5.50 16.77 20.24
N ARG A 109 -5.33 17.24 19.01
CA ARG A 109 -6.41 17.91 18.25
C ARG A 109 -7.51 16.92 17.88
N HIS A 110 -8.72 17.45 17.80
CA HIS A 110 -9.91 16.73 17.33
C HIS A 110 -10.48 17.40 16.10
N LEU A 111 -10.74 16.61 15.08
CA LEU A 111 -11.34 17.05 13.83
C LEU A 111 -12.63 16.29 13.59
N SER A 112 -13.59 16.92 12.91
CA SER A 112 -14.86 16.28 12.58
C SER A 112 -15.17 16.33 11.10
N ALA A 113 -15.82 15.29 10.59
CA ALA A 113 -16.25 15.20 9.21
C ALA A 113 -17.55 14.44 9.07
N ARG A 114 -18.21 14.65 7.93
CA ARG A 114 -19.43 13.93 7.56
C ARG A 114 -19.15 12.54 7.00
N GLY A 115 -17.97 12.34 6.41
CA GLY A 115 -17.56 11.03 5.86
C GLY A 115 -16.07 10.78 5.95
N LEU A 116 -15.67 9.52 5.78
CA LEU A 116 -14.29 9.05 5.88
C LEU A 116 -13.90 8.23 4.65
N ILE A 117 -12.63 8.37 4.23
CA ILE A 117 -11.98 7.42 3.33
C ILE A 117 -10.70 6.91 4.02
N LEU A 118 -10.65 5.61 4.27
CA LEU A 118 -9.50 4.93 4.85
C LEU A 118 -8.55 4.51 3.72
N ALA A 119 -7.44 5.24 3.55
CA ALA A 119 -6.43 5.00 2.53
C ALA A 119 -5.04 4.79 3.17
N THR A 120 -5.04 4.10 4.31
CA THR A 120 -3.89 3.93 5.21
C THR A 120 -2.80 3.02 4.63
N GLY A 121 -3.13 2.17 3.66
CA GLY A 121 -2.20 1.28 2.97
C GLY A 121 -1.66 0.16 3.85
N VAL A 122 -0.45 -0.30 3.52
CA VAL A 122 0.26 -1.40 4.20
C VAL A 122 1.67 -0.99 4.59
N ILE A 123 2.26 -1.74 5.52
CA ILE A 123 3.70 -1.71 5.85
C ILE A 123 4.33 -2.95 5.21
N THR A 124 5.32 -2.75 4.34
CA THR A 124 6.07 -3.85 3.73
C THR A 124 7.04 -4.46 4.75
N ASN A 125 7.08 -5.79 4.84
CA ASN A 125 8.06 -6.50 5.65
C ASN A 125 9.40 -6.50 4.92
N GLU A 126 10.38 -5.78 5.46
CA GLU A 126 11.67 -5.58 4.80
C GLU A 126 12.66 -6.71 5.07
N ALA A 127 13.51 -6.97 4.08
CA ALA A 127 14.66 -7.84 4.26
C ALA A 127 15.74 -7.13 5.09
N VAL A 128 16.28 -7.84 6.08
CA VAL A 128 17.37 -7.32 6.92
C VAL A 128 18.70 -7.57 6.22
N LEU A 129 19.37 -6.49 5.78
CA LEU A 129 20.73 -6.54 5.25
C LEU A 129 21.74 -6.20 6.36
N ALA A 130 22.88 -6.87 6.33
CA ALA A 130 23.99 -6.53 7.20
C ALA A 130 24.49 -5.11 6.86
N SER A 131 24.98 -4.39 7.86
CA SER A 131 25.59 -3.06 7.73
C SER A 131 24.67 -1.89 7.29
N GLY A 132 23.35 -2.04 7.35
CA GLY A 132 22.43 -0.92 7.07
C GLY A 132 22.33 -0.50 5.61
N ASP A 133 22.74 -1.37 4.67
CA ASP A 133 22.82 -1.08 3.23
C ASP A 133 21.46 -1.20 2.50
N HIS A 134 20.35 -1.29 3.20
CA HIS A 134 19.01 -1.49 2.61
C HIS A 134 18.70 -0.44 1.53
N ASP A 135 18.78 0.85 1.88
CA ASP A 135 18.45 1.93 0.95
C ASP A 135 19.39 1.98 -0.26
N ALA A 136 20.66 1.67 -0.06
CA ALA A 136 21.64 1.58 -1.15
C ALA A 136 21.30 0.41 -2.09
N ALA A 137 20.91 -0.74 -1.56
CA ALA A 137 20.47 -1.90 -2.33
C ALA A 137 19.17 -1.62 -3.11
N VAL A 138 18.22 -0.90 -2.51
CA VAL A 138 16.99 -0.46 -3.20
C VAL A 138 17.33 0.52 -4.33
N ARG A 139 18.15 1.54 -4.06
CA ARG A 139 18.54 2.53 -5.10
C ARG A 139 19.30 1.90 -6.26
N SER A 140 20.16 0.93 -6.01
CA SER A 140 20.95 0.24 -7.06
C SER A 140 20.14 -0.75 -7.91
N GLY A 141 18.93 -1.13 -7.47
CA GLY A 141 18.12 -2.17 -8.10
C GLY A 141 18.44 -3.59 -7.62
N ALA A 142 19.40 -3.75 -6.72
CA ALA A 142 19.76 -5.05 -6.17
C ALA A 142 18.69 -5.61 -5.20
N LEU A 143 17.86 -4.75 -4.59
CA LEU A 143 16.76 -5.13 -3.73
C LEU A 143 15.45 -4.55 -4.27
N ARG A 144 14.45 -5.40 -4.48
CA ARG A 144 13.14 -5.05 -5.06
C ARG A 144 12.01 -5.76 -4.31
N TYR A 145 10.85 -5.08 -4.16
CA TYR A 145 9.73 -5.59 -3.38
C TYR A 145 8.48 -5.90 -4.22
N CYS A 146 8.57 -5.76 -5.55
CA CYS A 146 7.38 -5.91 -6.38
C CYS A 146 7.74 -6.46 -7.77
N PRO A 147 7.66 -7.77 -7.99
CA PRO A 147 7.91 -8.39 -9.29
C PRO A 147 7.04 -7.83 -10.43
N ILE A 148 5.79 -7.44 -10.12
CA ILE A 148 4.85 -6.84 -11.09
C ILE A 148 5.32 -5.45 -11.52
N CYS A 149 6.03 -4.73 -10.64
CA CYS A 149 6.42 -3.34 -10.89
C CYS A 149 7.64 -3.23 -11.79
N ASP A 150 8.62 -4.14 -11.64
CA ASP A 150 9.94 -4.01 -12.27
C ASP A 150 10.59 -5.34 -12.69
N GLY A 151 9.87 -6.47 -12.65
CA GLY A 151 10.39 -7.76 -13.13
C GLY A 151 10.80 -7.70 -14.60
N PHE A 152 10.15 -6.88 -15.41
CA PHE A 152 10.50 -6.68 -16.82
C PHE A 152 11.88 -6.03 -16.99
N GLU A 153 12.30 -5.13 -16.13
CA GLU A 153 13.59 -4.45 -16.14
C GLU A 153 14.74 -5.38 -15.72
N HIS A 154 14.39 -6.47 -15.01
CA HIS A 154 15.34 -7.48 -14.55
C HIS A 154 15.44 -8.74 -15.44
N ARG A 155 14.97 -8.66 -16.70
CA ARG A 155 15.07 -9.77 -17.67
C ARG A 155 16.50 -10.25 -17.85
N GLY A 156 16.66 -11.59 -17.88
CA GLY A 156 17.94 -12.25 -18.06
C GLY A 156 18.93 -12.07 -16.92
N ARG A 157 18.47 -11.49 -15.79
CA ARG A 157 19.28 -11.34 -14.58
C ARG A 157 19.21 -12.57 -13.70
N LYS A 158 20.23 -12.75 -12.87
CA LYS A 158 20.24 -13.77 -11.83
C LYS A 158 19.43 -13.27 -10.62
N ILE A 159 18.27 -13.86 -10.39
CA ILE A 159 17.30 -13.39 -9.39
C ILE A 159 17.22 -14.37 -8.21
N ALA A 160 17.24 -13.82 -6.99
CA ALA A 160 16.86 -14.54 -5.80
C ALA A 160 15.47 -14.08 -5.31
N VAL A 161 14.68 -15.01 -4.79
CA VAL A 161 13.46 -14.73 -4.04
C VAL A 161 13.69 -15.18 -2.60
N LEU A 162 13.58 -14.26 -1.65
CA LEU A 162 13.61 -14.60 -0.22
C LEU A 162 12.18 -14.89 0.25
N GLY A 163 11.83 -16.15 0.35
CA GLY A 163 10.49 -16.60 0.69
C GLY A 163 10.35 -17.11 2.12
N LEU A 164 9.13 -17.04 2.65
CA LEU A 164 8.74 -17.62 3.94
C LEU A 164 7.92 -18.90 3.76
N ASP A 165 7.14 -18.96 2.68
CA ASP A 165 6.08 -19.94 2.46
C ASP A 165 5.74 -20.10 0.97
N LEU A 166 4.52 -20.57 0.70
CA LEU A 166 3.98 -20.70 -0.66
C LEU A 166 3.93 -19.39 -1.44
N HIS A 167 3.84 -18.25 -0.78
CA HIS A 167 3.86 -16.94 -1.44
C HIS A 167 5.21 -16.69 -2.10
N GLY A 168 6.31 -16.98 -1.40
CA GLY A 168 7.67 -16.92 -1.98
C GLY A 168 7.86 -17.87 -3.16
N ALA A 169 7.30 -19.09 -3.08
CA ALA A 169 7.34 -20.04 -4.19
C ALA A 169 6.56 -19.51 -5.41
N ALA A 170 5.38 -18.96 -5.21
CA ALA A 170 4.57 -18.37 -6.28
C ALA A 170 5.25 -17.15 -6.93
N GLU A 171 5.89 -16.28 -6.15
CA GLU A 171 6.69 -15.16 -6.68
C GLU A 171 7.91 -15.65 -7.49
N ALA A 172 8.59 -16.70 -7.05
CA ALA A 172 9.70 -17.29 -7.79
C ALA A 172 9.23 -17.84 -9.15
N MET A 173 8.10 -18.53 -9.18
CA MET A 173 7.48 -19.01 -10.43
C MET A 173 7.05 -17.84 -11.33
N PHE A 174 6.50 -16.78 -10.78
CA PHE A 174 6.14 -15.57 -11.53
C PHE A 174 7.35 -14.94 -12.21
N LEU A 175 8.48 -14.84 -11.51
CA LEU A 175 9.71 -14.25 -12.03
C LEU A 175 10.36 -15.07 -13.16
N ARG A 176 10.01 -16.36 -13.31
CA ARG A 176 10.42 -17.18 -14.46
C ARG A 176 9.97 -16.62 -15.81
N GLN A 177 8.94 -15.76 -15.85
CA GLN A 177 8.56 -15.06 -17.09
C GLN A 177 9.67 -14.13 -17.61
N TYR A 178 10.61 -13.73 -16.76
CA TYR A 178 11.60 -12.70 -17.09
C TYR A 178 13.03 -13.27 -17.20
N THR A 179 13.32 -14.36 -16.51
CA THR A 179 14.67 -14.95 -16.50
C THR A 179 14.65 -16.45 -16.23
N ASP A 180 15.65 -17.16 -16.79
CA ASP A 180 15.86 -18.58 -16.52
C ASP A 180 16.71 -18.86 -15.27
N ASP A 181 17.21 -17.83 -14.60
CA ASP A 181 18.07 -17.93 -13.42
C ASP A 181 17.37 -17.42 -12.17
N VAL A 182 16.39 -18.19 -11.66
CA VAL A 182 15.65 -17.89 -10.44
C VAL A 182 16.01 -18.89 -9.35
N THR A 183 16.32 -18.40 -8.15
CA THR A 183 16.58 -19.21 -6.96
C THR A 183 15.67 -18.77 -5.82
N LEU A 184 14.85 -19.67 -5.30
CA LEU A 184 14.10 -19.50 -4.06
C LEU A 184 15.01 -19.78 -2.87
N ILE A 185 15.14 -18.82 -1.98
CA ILE A 185 15.93 -18.91 -0.74
C ILE A 185 14.96 -18.84 0.43
N PRO A 186 14.77 -19.89 1.20
CA PRO A 186 13.92 -19.87 2.38
C PRO A 186 14.53 -18.98 3.47
N LYS A 187 13.77 -18.05 4.01
CA LYS A 187 14.17 -17.26 5.21
C LYS A 187 14.24 -18.15 6.44
N TRP A 188 13.33 -19.13 6.52
CA TRP A 188 13.26 -20.19 7.52
C TRP A 188 13.12 -21.53 6.79
N GLN A 189 13.13 -22.64 7.53
CA GLN A 189 12.78 -23.93 6.93
C GLN A 189 11.35 -23.87 6.39
N VAL A 190 11.21 -23.84 5.06
CA VAL A 190 9.90 -23.90 4.39
C VAL A 190 9.58 -25.35 4.11
N GLU A 191 8.51 -25.85 4.69
CA GLU A 191 8.00 -27.19 4.39
C GLU A 191 7.25 -27.16 3.05
N LEU A 192 7.99 -27.31 1.96
CA LEU A 192 7.40 -27.56 0.66
C LEU A 192 7.01 -29.03 0.55
N THR A 193 5.77 -29.30 0.16
CA THR A 193 5.35 -30.67 -0.16
C THR A 193 6.11 -31.22 -1.38
N PRO A 194 6.19 -32.54 -1.57
CA PRO A 194 6.80 -33.13 -2.76
C PRO A 194 6.18 -32.62 -4.08
N ALA A 195 4.86 -32.35 -4.10
CA ALA A 195 4.18 -31.79 -5.26
C ALA A 195 4.66 -30.36 -5.57
N GLN A 196 4.75 -29.49 -4.57
CA GLN A 196 5.25 -28.11 -4.73
C GLN A 196 6.70 -28.05 -5.19
N ARG A 197 7.54 -28.95 -4.65
CA ARG A 197 8.94 -29.08 -5.13
C ARG A 197 9.00 -29.52 -6.59
N ALA A 198 8.13 -30.44 -6.99
CA ALA A 198 8.04 -30.88 -8.38
C ALA A 198 7.56 -29.75 -9.32
N GLU A 199 6.62 -28.92 -8.89
CA GLU A 199 6.16 -27.75 -9.64
C GLU A 199 7.27 -26.70 -9.82
N LEU A 200 8.01 -26.38 -8.76
CA LEU A 200 9.17 -25.49 -8.83
C LEU A 200 10.25 -26.03 -9.76
N ALA A 201 10.58 -27.32 -9.65
CA ALA A 201 11.54 -27.98 -10.53
C ALA A 201 11.08 -28.00 -11.99
N ALA A 202 9.80 -28.27 -12.25
CA ALA A 202 9.21 -28.24 -13.60
C ALA A 202 9.22 -26.82 -14.21
N SER A 203 9.28 -25.80 -13.37
CA SER A 203 9.41 -24.39 -13.77
C SER A 203 10.87 -23.91 -13.78
N ASP A 204 11.85 -24.79 -13.65
CA ASP A 204 13.29 -24.48 -13.55
C ASP A 204 13.63 -23.48 -12.42
N VAL A 205 12.87 -23.45 -11.33
CA VAL A 205 13.19 -22.68 -10.14
C VAL A 205 14.10 -23.52 -9.24
N ARG A 206 15.31 -23.02 -8.98
CA ARG A 206 16.17 -23.64 -7.99
C ARG A 206 15.71 -23.34 -6.58
N VAL A 207 15.64 -24.34 -5.72
CA VAL A 207 15.36 -24.18 -4.30
C VAL A 207 16.66 -24.36 -3.53
N GLU A 208 17.05 -23.34 -2.78
CA GLU A 208 18.20 -23.44 -1.88
C GLU A 208 17.78 -24.13 -0.58
N GLU A 209 18.46 -25.20 -0.21
CA GLU A 209 18.12 -25.99 0.98
C GLU A 209 18.94 -25.60 2.22
N ARG A 210 20.06 -24.90 2.00
CA ARG A 210 20.93 -24.48 3.09
C ARG A 210 20.34 -23.25 3.80
N ARG A 211 20.56 -23.19 5.09
CA ARG A 211 20.08 -22.09 5.92
C ARG A 211 20.72 -20.76 5.52
N LEU A 212 19.90 -19.74 5.36
CA LEU A 212 20.36 -18.37 5.18
C LEU A 212 20.99 -17.85 6.50
N LEU A 213 22.23 -17.39 6.43
CA LEU A 213 22.93 -16.78 7.56
C LEU A 213 22.91 -15.26 7.48
N ARG A 214 23.11 -14.68 6.28
CA ARG A 214 23.29 -13.24 6.12
C ARG A 214 23.00 -12.81 4.69
N LEU A 215 22.42 -11.60 4.57
CA LEU A 215 22.31 -10.83 3.32
C LEU A 215 23.20 -9.60 3.41
N ALA A 216 23.86 -9.24 2.31
CA ALA A 216 24.65 -8.02 2.22
C ALA A 216 24.57 -7.43 0.81
N HIS A 217 24.62 -6.10 0.68
CA HIS A 217 24.77 -5.40 -0.58
C HIS A 217 26.26 -5.30 -0.91
N ARG A 218 26.67 -5.74 -2.09
CA ARG A 218 28.07 -5.69 -2.58
C ARG A 218 28.10 -5.38 -4.06
N ASP A 219 28.74 -4.31 -4.44
CA ASP A 219 28.99 -3.94 -5.85
C ASP A 219 27.73 -3.99 -6.73
N GLY A 220 26.62 -3.43 -6.21
CA GLY A 220 25.32 -3.40 -6.91
C GLY A 220 24.60 -4.73 -6.99
N ARG A 221 25.00 -5.74 -6.21
CA ARG A 221 24.38 -7.08 -6.14
C ARG A 221 24.08 -7.47 -4.70
N ILE A 222 23.25 -8.49 -4.51
CA ILE A 222 23.01 -9.08 -3.18
C ILE A 222 23.89 -10.34 -3.03
N ALA A 223 24.70 -10.31 -1.97
CA ALA A 223 25.48 -11.44 -1.50
C ALA A 223 24.68 -12.21 -0.45
N VAL A 224 24.43 -13.48 -0.69
CA VAL A 224 23.68 -14.41 0.14
C VAL A 224 24.65 -15.39 0.78
N GLN A 225 24.92 -15.24 2.07
CA GLN A 225 25.75 -16.18 2.83
C GLN A 225 24.90 -17.32 3.38
N LEU A 226 25.25 -18.53 3.02
CA LEU A 226 24.56 -19.75 3.42
C LEU A 226 25.43 -20.57 4.39
N GLU A 227 24.76 -21.36 5.22
CA GLU A 227 25.42 -22.27 6.14
C GLU A 227 26.27 -23.29 5.39
N GLY A 228 27.52 -23.48 5.81
CA GLY A 228 28.45 -24.41 5.19
C GLY A 228 28.99 -23.98 3.81
N ALA A 229 28.71 -22.76 3.36
CA ALA A 229 29.27 -22.20 2.15
C ALA A 229 30.52 -21.36 2.46
N ASP A 230 31.65 -21.63 1.80
CA ASP A 230 32.87 -20.84 1.95
C ASP A 230 32.70 -19.42 1.37
N GLU A 231 31.99 -19.32 0.24
CA GLU A 231 31.75 -18.07 -0.47
C GLU A 231 30.24 -17.76 -0.57
N PRO A 232 29.83 -16.48 -0.52
CA PRO A 232 28.43 -16.10 -0.71
C PRO A 232 27.98 -16.30 -2.16
N LEU A 233 26.73 -16.68 -2.35
CA LEU A 233 26.08 -16.61 -3.65
C LEU A 233 25.79 -15.16 -4.00
N LEU A 234 26.08 -14.75 -5.24
CA LEU A 234 25.79 -13.40 -5.74
C LEU A 234 24.58 -13.43 -6.66
N PHE A 235 23.65 -12.51 -6.42
CA PHE A 235 22.46 -12.29 -7.24
C PHE A 235 22.41 -10.83 -7.70
N ASP A 236 21.98 -10.61 -8.94
CA ASP A 236 21.81 -9.26 -9.48
C ASP A 236 20.66 -8.55 -8.79
N THR A 237 19.62 -9.29 -8.43
CA THR A 237 18.43 -8.76 -7.72
C THR A 237 17.89 -9.79 -6.74
N LEU A 238 17.44 -9.31 -5.59
CA LEU A 238 16.68 -10.06 -4.58
C LEU A 238 15.28 -9.49 -4.46
N TYR A 239 14.26 -10.35 -4.53
CA TYR A 239 12.87 -10.04 -4.21
C TYR A 239 12.49 -10.66 -2.86
N PRO A 240 12.30 -9.87 -1.79
CA PRO A 240 11.79 -10.38 -0.52
C PRO A 240 10.28 -10.56 -0.59
N ALA A 241 9.84 -11.81 -0.69
CA ALA A 241 8.45 -12.23 -0.60
C ALA A 241 8.07 -12.47 0.88
N LEU A 242 8.16 -11.42 1.70
CA LEU A 242 7.97 -11.48 3.14
C LEU A 242 6.58 -10.98 3.58
N GLY A 243 5.74 -10.61 2.62
CA GLY A 243 4.41 -10.06 2.86
C GLY A 243 4.41 -8.61 3.33
N SER A 244 3.23 -8.16 3.72
CA SER A 244 2.98 -6.82 4.23
C SER A 244 1.90 -6.86 5.31
N GLU A 245 1.83 -5.80 6.14
CA GLU A 245 0.84 -5.66 7.20
C GLU A 245 -0.12 -4.51 6.88
N PRO A 246 -1.44 -4.77 6.74
CA PRO A 246 -2.43 -3.72 6.55
C PRO A 246 -2.50 -2.79 7.75
N ARG A 247 -2.58 -1.48 7.48
CA ARG A 247 -2.71 -0.44 8.51
C ARG A 247 -4.17 -0.18 8.82
N SER A 248 -4.81 -1.14 9.50
CA SER A 248 -6.25 -1.16 9.76
C SER A 248 -6.61 -0.91 11.24
N GLU A 249 -5.66 -0.46 12.06
CA GLU A 249 -5.84 -0.25 13.50
C GLU A 249 -6.97 0.73 13.82
N LEU A 250 -7.16 1.74 12.96
CA LEU A 250 -8.18 2.78 13.15
C LEU A 250 -9.62 2.26 13.04
N LEU A 251 -9.83 1.06 12.46
CA LEU A 251 -11.15 0.42 12.36
C LEU A 251 -11.78 0.16 13.73
N ALA A 252 -10.97 -0.21 14.72
CA ALA A 252 -11.46 -0.53 16.06
C ALA A 252 -12.25 0.63 16.69
N GLY A 253 -11.84 1.87 16.48
CA GLY A 253 -12.54 3.06 16.97
C GLY A 253 -13.89 3.34 16.29
N LEU A 254 -14.13 2.70 15.14
CA LEU A 254 -15.41 2.72 14.42
C LEU A 254 -16.27 1.47 14.71
N GLY A 255 -15.80 0.57 15.57
CA GLY A 255 -16.45 -0.72 15.83
C GLY A 255 -16.35 -1.70 14.66
N LEU A 256 -15.40 -1.50 13.75
CA LEU A 256 -15.15 -2.32 12.57
C LEU A 256 -13.92 -3.21 12.78
N GLN A 257 -13.84 -4.30 12.02
CA GLN A 257 -12.70 -5.21 12.01
C GLN A 257 -12.31 -5.55 10.57
N GLY A 258 -11.01 -5.78 10.33
CA GLY A 258 -10.53 -6.37 9.09
C GLY A 258 -10.81 -7.87 9.02
N ASP A 259 -10.52 -8.48 7.88
CA ASP A 259 -10.56 -9.92 7.67
C ASP A 259 -9.47 -10.67 8.50
N ALA A 260 -9.31 -11.98 8.27
CA ALA A 260 -8.27 -12.78 8.93
C ALA A 260 -6.83 -12.27 8.69
N ASN A 261 -6.60 -11.56 7.58
CA ASN A 261 -5.34 -10.91 7.24
C ASN A 261 -5.29 -9.44 7.66
N ARG A 262 -6.30 -8.95 8.40
CA ARG A 262 -6.47 -7.56 8.82
C ARG A 262 -6.74 -6.58 7.67
N CYS A 263 -7.01 -7.07 6.46
CA CYS A 263 -7.41 -6.24 5.33
C CYS A 263 -8.86 -5.77 5.45
N LEU A 264 -9.18 -4.62 4.83
CA LEU A 264 -10.56 -4.26 4.53
C LEU A 264 -11.11 -5.14 3.41
N PRO A 265 -12.45 -5.33 3.32
CA PRO A 265 -13.05 -6.02 2.19
C PRO A 265 -12.57 -5.46 0.85
N ALA A 266 -12.38 -6.33 -0.14
CA ALA A 266 -11.85 -5.95 -1.45
C ALA A 266 -12.72 -4.93 -2.20
N ASP A 267 -14.00 -4.88 -1.91
CA ASP A 267 -14.99 -3.98 -2.51
C ASP A 267 -15.29 -2.73 -1.66
N ALA A 268 -14.58 -2.51 -0.54
CA ALA A 268 -14.81 -1.37 0.36
C ALA A 268 -14.62 0.02 -0.30
N PHE A 269 -14.08 0.08 -1.51
CA PHE A 269 -14.06 1.29 -2.34
C PHE A 269 -15.41 1.56 -3.03
N ALA A 270 -16.21 0.52 -3.26
CA ALA A 270 -17.51 0.58 -3.92
C ALA A 270 -18.67 0.46 -2.93
N GLU A 271 -18.53 -0.44 -1.94
CA GLU A 271 -19.51 -0.64 -0.87
C GLU A 271 -19.00 -0.03 0.44
N PRO A 272 -19.84 0.71 1.19
CA PRO A 272 -19.39 1.33 2.42
C PRO A 272 -19.19 0.31 3.53
N LEU A 273 -18.11 0.44 4.30
CA LEU A 273 -17.88 -0.32 5.54
C LEU A 273 -18.96 -0.06 6.59
N MET A 274 -19.42 1.17 6.62
CA MET A 274 -20.62 1.68 7.31
C MET A 274 -21.05 2.96 6.60
N PRO A 275 -22.29 3.48 6.81
CA PRO A 275 -22.76 4.68 6.14
C PRO A 275 -21.77 5.85 6.22
N GLY A 276 -21.25 6.28 5.07
CA GLY A 276 -20.26 7.37 4.97
C GLY A 276 -18.80 6.97 5.16
N VAL A 277 -18.45 5.69 5.29
CA VAL A 277 -17.06 5.21 5.43
C VAL A 277 -16.70 4.25 4.32
N TYR A 278 -15.63 4.57 3.58
CA TYR A 278 -15.10 3.78 2.47
C TYR A 278 -13.62 3.47 2.67
N GLY A 279 -13.13 2.41 2.02
CA GLY A 279 -11.71 2.08 1.96
C GLY A 279 -11.12 2.37 0.58
N ALA A 280 -9.79 2.55 0.47
CA ALA A 280 -9.11 2.69 -0.82
C ALA A 280 -7.62 2.32 -0.75
N GLY A 281 -7.12 1.68 -1.80
CA GLY A 281 -5.72 1.28 -1.93
C GLY A 281 -5.37 0.00 -1.17
N ASP A 282 -4.10 -0.16 -0.83
CA ASP A 282 -3.50 -1.41 -0.36
C ASP A 282 -4.00 -1.88 1.02
N VAL A 283 -4.77 -1.07 1.74
CA VAL A 283 -5.46 -1.51 2.96
C VAL A 283 -6.60 -2.49 2.67
N LEU A 284 -7.08 -2.55 1.41
CA LEU A 284 -8.07 -3.50 0.95
C LEU A 284 -7.41 -4.83 0.56
N ALA A 285 -8.13 -5.92 0.75
CA ALA A 285 -7.72 -7.20 0.18
C ALA A 285 -7.70 -7.13 -1.35
N GLY A 286 -6.58 -7.50 -1.97
CA GLY A 286 -6.48 -7.50 -3.44
C GLY A 286 -5.09 -7.19 -3.98
N LEU A 287 -5.05 -6.51 -5.13
CA LEU A 287 -3.83 -6.21 -5.85
C LEU A 287 -3.22 -4.88 -5.40
N ASP A 288 -2.06 -4.94 -4.77
CA ASP A 288 -1.28 -3.80 -4.28
C ASP A 288 -0.51 -3.13 -5.43
N GLN A 289 -1.17 -2.26 -6.18
CA GLN A 289 -0.57 -1.52 -7.29
C GLN A 289 -1.01 -0.06 -7.29
N ILE A 290 -0.13 0.84 -7.76
CA ILE A 290 -0.42 2.28 -7.86
C ILE A 290 -1.70 2.52 -8.68
N SER A 291 -1.84 1.84 -9.82
CA SER A 291 -3.00 1.99 -10.71
C SER A 291 -4.29 1.51 -10.06
N THR A 292 -4.25 0.40 -9.31
CA THR A 292 -5.37 -0.10 -8.51
C THR A 292 -5.73 0.90 -7.42
N ALA A 293 -4.73 1.38 -6.68
CA ALA A 293 -4.92 2.34 -5.60
C ALA A 293 -5.57 3.65 -6.09
N THR A 294 -5.12 4.20 -7.22
CA THR A 294 -5.75 5.40 -7.82
C THR A 294 -7.18 5.14 -8.26
N GLY A 295 -7.47 3.97 -8.86
CA GLY A 295 -8.82 3.56 -9.23
C GLY A 295 -9.74 3.45 -8.02
N HIS A 296 -9.29 2.80 -6.94
CA HIS A 296 -10.03 2.73 -5.68
C HIS A 296 -10.30 4.11 -5.09
N GLY A 297 -9.29 5.01 -5.08
CA GLY A 297 -9.44 6.38 -4.59
C GLY A 297 -10.53 7.16 -5.34
N ALA A 298 -10.54 7.09 -6.67
CA ALA A 298 -11.55 7.73 -7.51
C ALA A 298 -12.96 7.18 -7.24
N ALA A 299 -13.09 5.85 -7.15
CA ALA A 299 -14.37 5.18 -6.90
C ALA A 299 -14.91 5.51 -5.49
N ALA A 300 -14.10 5.35 -4.44
CA ALA A 300 -14.49 5.64 -3.05
C ALA A 300 -14.94 7.11 -2.88
N ALA A 301 -14.19 8.05 -3.47
CA ALA A 301 -14.53 9.47 -3.45
C ALA A 301 -15.89 9.76 -4.12
N THR A 302 -16.15 9.12 -5.27
CA THR A 302 -17.41 9.27 -6.00
C THR A 302 -18.58 8.68 -5.20
N ARG A 303 -18.37 7.51 -4.58
CA ARG A 303 -19.39 6.87 -3.72
C ARG A 303 -19.70 7.72 -2.49
N LEU A 304 -18.67 8.22 -1.81
CA LEU A 304 -18.84 9.10 -0.66
C LEU A 304 -19.58 10.40 -1.06
N HIS A 305 -19.19 11.03 -2.19
CA HIS A 305 -19.90 12.22 -2.68
C HIS A 305 -21.39 11.94 -2.95
N ASN A 306 -21.71 10.82 -3.59
CA ASN A 306 -23.10 10.45 -3.86
C ASN A 306 -23.88 10.12 -2.59
N TRP A 307 -23.23 9.51 -1.59
CA TRP A 307 -23.83 9.30 -0.28
C TRP A 307 -24.14 10.64 0.41
N LEU A 308 -23.20 11.59 0.42
CA LEU A 308 -23.41 12.94 0.96
C LEU A 308 -24.58 13.65 0.28
N ARG A 309 -24.67 13.57 -1.07
CA ARG A 309 -25.81 14.16 -1.83
C ARG A 309 -27.15 13.55 -1.40
N ARG A 310 -27.21 12.24 -1.16
CA ARG A 310 -28.43 11.60 -0.64
C ARG A 310 -28.83 12.13 0.74
N VAL A 311 -27.86 12.25 1.65
CA VAL A 311 -28.07 12.81 2.99
C VAL A 311 -28.53 14.27 2.92
N GLU A 312 -28.07 15.02 1.92
CA GLU A 312 -28.46 16.42 1.65
C GLU A 312 -29.80 16.56 0.91
N GLY A 313 -30.41 15.47 0.49
CA GLY A 313 -31.63 15.49 -0.33
C GLY A 313 -31.42 15.98 -1.77
N HIS A 314 -30.17 15.96 -2.26
CA HIS A 314 -29.79 16.43 -3.60
C HIS A 314 -29.75 15.29 -4.63
N VAL A 315 -30.71 14.38 -4.56
CA VAL A 315 -30.89 13.27 -5.52
C VAL A 315 -32.33 13.16 -5.93
N MET A 316 -32.60 12.64 -7.13
CA MET A 316 -33.97 12.36 -7.55
C MET A 316 -34.50 11.14 -6.80
N ALA A 317 -35.79 11.12 -6.47
CA ALA A 317 -36.43 10.10 -5.64
C ALA A 317 -36.32 8.67 -6.19
N ASP A 318 -36.16 8.50 -7.50
CA ASP A 318 -36.15 7.19 -8.19
C ASP A 318 -34.73 6.68 -8.53
N GLN A 319 -33.68 7.27 -8.01
CA GLN A 319 -32.29 6.77 -8.15
C GLN A 319 -31.89 5.92 -6.94
N HIS A 320 -32.36 4.67 -6.96
CA HIS A 320 -31.94 3.62 -6.02
C HIS A 320 -30.79 2.80 -6.58
#